data_0c492613fed50aa39b940ddbbd3cee6a
#
_entry.id   0c492613fed50aa39b940ddbbd3cee6a
#
_cell.length_a   1.000
_cell.length_b   1.000
_cell.length_c   1.000
_cell.angle_alpha   90.00
_cell.angle_beta   90.00
_cell.angle_gamma   90.00
#
_symmetry.space_group_name_H-M   'P 1'
#
loop_
_entity.id
_entity.type
_entity.pdbx_description
1 polymer ?
#
loop_
_entity_poly.entity_id
_entity_poly.type
_entity_poly.pdbx_seq_one_letter_code
_entity_poly.pdbx_strand_id
1 'polypeptide(L)'
;YVAVKAPQFSFARMEGADPALGVEMGSTGEVACFGETAEEAYLKSLFSTGLSLKNKTALVTIGGEDYKLRFAESIWRLKNLGFRLFATKKTHLFLKTKGVRTKLVYKLFEKESPTVIDLIEERQVSLVINLSEDYNNDSSFKRVITDGYRIRRAAIDNNIPLFTDLNSARFFVNALDRYKFKDLKIKSWDEYL
;
A
#
# COMPACT_ATOMS: atom_id res chain seq x y z
N TYR A 1 -20.66 16.91 3.54
CA TYR A 1 -19.96 15.85 2.81
C TYR A 1 -18.48 16.20 2.63
N VAL A 2 -17.68 15.18 2.37
CA VAL A 2 -16.25 15.32 2.05
C VAL A 2 -16.01 14.76 0.65
N ALA A 3 -15.15 15.43 -0.12
CA ALA A 3 -14.69 14.96 -1.42
C ALA A 3 -13.24 14.49 -1.32
N VAL A 4 -12.95 13.33 -1.89
CA VAL A 4 -11.58 12.83 -2.08
C VAL A 4 -11.33 12.62 -3.55
N LYS A 5 -10.24 13.21 -4.04
CA LYS A 5 -9.76 13.05 -5.41
C LYS A 5 -8.55 12.11 -5.40
N ALA A 6 -8.67 10.99 -6.11
CA ALA A 6 -7.58 10.04 -6.29
C ALA A 6 -7.04 10.13 -7.73
N PRO A 7 -5.75 10.46 -7.90
CA PRO A 7 -5.11 10.44 -9.20
C PRO A 7 -4.88 8.99 -9.64
N GLN A 8 -4.84 8.77 -10.94
CA GLN A 8 -4.51 7.50 -11.55
C GLN A 8 -3.34 7.65 -12.50
N PHE A 9 -2.39 6.72 -12.42
CA PHE A 9 -1.16 6.73 -13.19
C PHE A 9 -1.05 5.46 -14.01
N SER A 10 -0.76 5.58 -15.30
CA SER A 10 -0.55 4.43 -16.19
C SER A 10 0.89 3.89 -16.09
N PHE A 11 1.34 3.56 -14.87
CA PHE A 11 2.69 3.03 -14.66
C PHE A 11 3.00 1.75 -15.46
N ALA A 12 1.98 0.96 -15.78
CA ALA A 12 2.13 -0.21 -16.65
C ALA A 12 2.62 0.14 -18.06
N ARG A 13 2.40 1.40 -18.50
CA ARG A 13 2.88 1.91 -19.80
C ARG A 13 4.23 2.63 -19.71
N MET A 14 4.71 2.90 -18.51
CA MET A 14 5.98 3.59 -18.24
C MET A 14 7.01 2.57 -17.78
N GLU A 15 7.62 1.88 -18.72
CA GLU A 15 8.62 0.85 -18.43
C GLU A 15 9.77 1.44 -17.60
N GLY A 16 10.13 0.76 -16.51
CA GLY A 16 11.21 1.17 -15.62
C GLY A 16 10.94 2.41 -14.75
N ALA A 17 9.75 3.03 -14.80
CA ALA A 17 9.42 4.13 -13.88
C ALA A 17 9.22 3.62 -12.45
N ASP A 18 9.77 4.35 -11.45
CA ASP A 18 9.48 4.06 -10.04
C ASP A 18 8.07 4.57 -9.70
N PRO A 19 7.18 3.71 -9.18
CA PRO A 19 5.84 4.13 -8.81
C PRO A 19 5.76 4.94 -7.50
N ALA A 20 6.88 5.24 -6.86
CA ALA A 20 6.90 6.21 -5.78
C ALA A 20 6.71 7.63 -6.36
N LEU A 21 5.61 8.25 -5.94
CA LEU A 21 5.21 9.56 -6.45
C LEU A 21 6.00 10.67 -5.76
N GLY A 22 6.52 11.61 -6.57
CA GLY A 22 7.09 12.87 -6.09
C GLY A 22 6.03 13.99 -6.02
N VAL A 23 6.50 15.23 -5.98
CA VAL A 23 5.65 16.44 -5.91
C VAL A 23 5.01 16.81 -7.25
N GLU A 24 5.39 16.19 -8.34
CA GLU A 24 4.88 16.49 -9.69
C GLU A 24 3.56 15.78 -9.97
N MET A 25 2.61 16.53 -10.52
CA MET A 25 1.36 15.99 -11.02
C MET A 25 1.55 15.45 -12.45
N GLY A 26 1.80 14.15 -12.54
CA GLY A 26 1.87 13.43 -13.82
C GLY A 26 0.73 12.44 -14.03
N SER A 27 -0.46 12.65 -13.42
CA SER A 27 -1.57 11.71 -13.50
C SER A 27 -2.14 11.64 -14.91
N THR A 28 -2.53 10.42 -15.33
CA THR A 28 -3.19 10.16 -16.63
C THR A 28 -4.71 10.18 -16.53
N GLY A 29 -5.25 10.30 -15.33
CA GLY A 29 -6.67 10.41 -15.02
C GLY A 29 -6.87 10.59 -13.53
N GLU A 30 -8.11 10.87 -13.14
CA GLU A 30 -8.49 11.04 -11.74
C GLU A 30 -9.95 10.70 -11.52
N VAL A 31 -10.28 10.31 -10.30
CA VAL A 31 -11.65 10.16 -9.84
C VAL A 31 -11.88 11.05 -8.63
N ALA A 32 -13.07 11.60 -8.50
CA ALA A 32 -13.53 12.29 -7.32
C ALA A 32 -14.71 11.51 -6.72
N CYS A 33 -14.60 11.17 -5.45
CA CYS A 33 -15.67 10.47 -4.73
C CYS A 33 -16.09 11.25 -3.48
N PHE A 34 -17.36 11.19 -3.19
CA PHE A 34 -17.97 11.87 -2.05
C PHE A 34 -18.35 10.87 -0.96
N GLY A 35 -18.29 11.32 0.29
CA GLY A 35 -18.71 10.56 1.46
C GLY A 35 -19.15 11.47 2.59
N GLU A 36 -19.78 10.92 3.60
CA GLU A 36 -20.11 11.61 4.85
C GLU A 36 -18.83 11.90 5.66
N THR A 37 -17.83 11.04 5.50
CA THR A 37 -16.51 11.17 6.15
C THR A 37 -15.38 11.04 5.12
N ALA A 38 -14.20 11.51 5.52
CA ALA A 38 -13.01 11.42 4.67
C ALA A 38 -12.62 9.95 4.37
N GLU A 39 -12.78 9.06 5.35
CA GLU A 39 -12.48 7.63 5.19
C GLU A 39 -13.43 6.96 4.20
N GLU A 40 -14.73 7.31 4.24
CA GLU A 40 -15.70 6.80 3.28
C GLU A 40 -15.37 7.26 1.87
N ALA A 41 -15.19 8.58 1.67
CA ALA A 41 -14.84 9.16 0.38
C ALA A 41 -13.54 8.57 -0.18
N TYR A 42 -12.54 8.37 0.70
CA TYR A 42 -11.25 7.79 0.34
C TYR A 42 -11.38 6.33 -0.13
N LEU A 43 -12.10 5.49 0.61
CA LEU A 43 -12.32 4.10 0.17
C LEU A 43 -13.08 4.04 -1.14
N LYS A 44 -14.13 4.86 -1.32
CA LYS A 44 -14.86 4.95 -2.59
C LYS A 44 -13.91 5.31 -3.74
N SER A 45 -13.03 6.29 -3.55
CA SER A 45 -12.07 6.69 -4.58
C SER A 45 -11.08 5.59 -4.92
N LEU A 46 -10.55 4.87 -3.94
CA LEU A 46 -9.64 3.74 -4.16
C LEU A 46 -10.34 2.57 -4.88
N PHE A 47 -11.56 2.21 -4.50
CA PHE A 47 -12.31 1.17 -5.19
C PHE A 47 -12.67 1.58 -6.63
N SER A 48 -12.97 2.85 -6.87
CA SER A 48 -13.24 3.38 -8.21
C SER A 48 -11.99 3.38 -9.11
N THR A 49 -10.79 3.43 -8.54
CA THR A 49 -9.52 3.28 -9.29
C THR A 49 -9.09 1.81 -9.45
N GLY A 50 -9.92 0.85 -9.06
CA GLY A 50 -9.66 -0.57 -9.27
C GLY A 50 -9.02 -1.30 -8.10
N LEU A 51 -8.92 -0.68 -6.91
CA LEU A 51 -8.47 -1.40 -5.71
C LEU A 51 -9.33 -2.66 -5.49
N SER A 52 -8.68 -3.81 -5.38
CA SER A 52 -9.34 -5.08 -5.09
C SER A 52 -8.58 -5.85 -4.01
N LEU A 53 -9.29 -6.20 -2.94
CA LEU A 53 -8.75 -6.95 -1.81
C LEU A 53 -9.36 -8.36 -1.75
N LYS A 54 -9.37 -9.07 -2.88
CA LYS A 54 -10.00 -10.42 -3.01
C LYS A 54 -9.49 -11.42 -1.97
N ASN A 55 -8.19 -11.40 -1.70
CA ASN A 55 -7.56 -12.24 -0.69
C ASN A 55 -6.98 -11.33 0.38
N LYS A 56 -7.39 -11.45 1.62
CA LYS A 56 -6.83 -10.67 2.73
C LYS A 56 -5.39 -11.07 3.04
N THR A 57 -4.47 -10.75 2.12
CA THR A 57 -3.04 -11.04 2.23
C THR A 57 -2.24 -9.77 1.94
N ALA A 58 -1.32 -9.42 2.82
CA ALA A 58 -0.50 -8.22 2.64
C ALA A 58 0.98 -8.52 2.83
N LEU A 59 1.79 -8.02 1.90
CA LEU A 59 3.25 -7.94 2.05
C LEU A 59 3.58 -6.60 2.69
N VAL A 60 4.32 -6.64 3.81
CA VAL A 60 4.74 -5.46 4.56
C VAL A 60 6.26 -5.40 4.62
N THR A 61 6.83 -4.34 4.07
CA THR A 61 8.26 -4.07 4.12
C THR A 61 8.46 -2.61 4.52
N ILE A 62 9.13 -2.39 5.65
CA ILE A 62 9.29 -1.07 6.23
C ILE A 62 10.77 -0.81 6.52
N GLY A 63 11.33 0.21 5.89
CA GLY A 63 12.63 0.79 6.21
C GLY A 63 12.51 1.72 7.42
N GLY A 64 13.63 1.87 8.17
CA GLY A 64 13.68 2.73 9.35
C GLY A 64 12.95 2.23 10.59
N GLU A 65 13.43 2.60 11.76
CA GLU A 65 12.79 2.22 13.04
C GLU A 65 11.59 3.14 13.35
N ASP A 66 11.68 4.42 13.01
CA ASP A 66 10.58 5.37 13.22
C ASP A 66 9.32 4.94 12.45
N TYR A 67 9.46 4.61 11.17
CA TYR A 67 8.32 4.15 10.35
C TYR A 67 7.72 2.84 10.86
N LYS A 68 8.54 1.92 11.36
CA LYS A 68 8.03 0.68 11.98
C LYS A 68 7.20 0.98 13.22
N LEU A 69 7.69 1.87 14.09
CA LEU A 69 6.97 2.28 15.30
C LEU A 69 5.65 2.97 14.95
N ARG A 70 5.69 3.93 14.05
CA ARG A 70 4.50 4.71 13.63
C ARG A 70 3.46 3.90 12.89
N PHE A 71 3.85 2.81 12.23
CA PHE A 71 2.93 1.93 11.47
C PHE A 71 2.51 0.68 12.24
N ALA A 72 3.06 0.40 13.42
CA ALA A 72 2.82 -0.81 14.19
C ALA A 72 1.34 -1.03 14.53
N GLU A 73 0.63 0.03 14.94
CA GLU A 73 -0.81 -0.03 15.22
C GLU A 73 -1.62 -0.41 13.98
N SER A 74 -1.30 0.18 12.83
CA SER A 74 -1.98 -0.13 11.57
C SER A 74 -1.78 -1.59 11.15
N ILE A 75 -0.61 -2.17 11.40
CA ILE A 75 -0.37 -3.58 11.15
C ILE A 75 -1.23 -4.45 12.08
N TRP A 76 -1.37 -4.06 13.33
CA TRP A 76 -2.22 -4.77 14.28
C TRP A 76 -3.69 -4.73 13.84
N ARG A 77 -4.18 -3.58 13.36
CA ARG A 77 -5.52 -3.44 12.77
C ARG A 77 -5.69 -4.32 11.53
N LEU A 78 -4.74 -4.36 10.59
CA LEU A 78 -4.78 -5.25 9.43
C LEU A 78 -4.91 -6.72 9.86
N LYS A 79 -4.15 -7.15 10.87
CA LYS A 79 -4.27 -8.50 11.42
C LYS A 79 -5.67 -8.78 11.96
N ASN A 80 -6.26 -7.84 12.73
CA ASN A 80 -7.61 -7.98 13.28
C ASN A 80 -8.69 -7.98 12.20
N LEU A 81 -8.46 -7.26 11.10
CA LEU A 81 -9.30 -7.33 9.90
C LEU A 81 -9.19 -8.67 9.14
N GLY A 82 -8.35 -9.59 9.63
CA GLY A 82 -8.18 -10.94 9.08
C GLY A 82 -7.13 -11.04 7.97
N PHE A 83 -6.24 -10.06 7.83
CA PHE A 83 -5.14 -10.17 6.87
C PHE A 83 -4.09 -11.18 7.32
N ARG A 84 -3.66 -12.04 6.41
CA ARG A 84 -2.41 -12.81 6.53
C ARG A 84 -1.27 -11.90 6.12
N LEU A 85 -0.30 -11.75 7.01
CA LEU A 85 0.80 -10.80 6.83
C LEU A 85 2.09 -11.55 6.47
N PHE A 86 2.73 -11.09 5.40
CA PHE A 86 4.08 -11.45 5.02
C PHE A 86 5.00 -10.25 5.30
N ALA A 87 6.20 -10.50 5.78
CA ALA A 87 7.13 -9.41 6.10
C ALA A 87 8.58 -9.80 5.83
N THR A 88 9.38 -8.85 5.36
CA THR A 88 10.83 -8.99 5.21
C THR A 88 11.50 -9.07 6.58
N LYS A 89 12.68 -9.67 6.65
CA LYS A 89 13.39 -10.08 7.88
C LYS A 89 13.38 -9.03 9.00
N LYS A 90 13.83 -7.80 8.72
CA LYS A 90 13.87 -6.74 9.76
C LYS A 90 12.46 -6.35 10.23
N THR A 91 11.51 -6.25 9.32
CA THR A 91 10.10 -5.95 9.64
C THR A 91 9.47 -7.12 10.42
N HIS A 92 9.71 -8.36 10.00
CA HIS A 92 9.22 -9.56 10.68
C HIS A 92 9.71 -9.64 12.14
N LEU A 93 11.00 -9.44 12.36
CA LEU A 93 11.58 -9.46 13.71
C LEU A 93 10.98 -8.36 14.60
N PHE A 94 10.87 -7.14 14.08
CA PHE A 94 10.21 -6.05 14.80
C PHE A 94 8.76 -6.39 15.17
N LEU A 95 7.97 -6.88 14.21
CA LEU A 95 6.57 -7.23 14.45
C LEU A 95 6.40 -8.38 15.44
N LYS A 96 7.33 -9.33 15.45
CA LYS A 96 7.39 -10.40 16.44
C LYS A 96 7.53 -9.84 17.86
N THR A 97 8.35 -8.82 18.09
CA THR A 97 8.47 -8.16 19.43
C THR A 97 7.17 -7.44 19.83
N LYS A 98 6.33 -7.07 18.86
CA LYS A 98 5.00 -6.45 19.11
C LYS A 98 3.86 -7.48 19.18
N GLY A 99 4.16 -8.77 19.22
CA GLY A 99 3.15 -9.83 19.30
C GLY A 99 2.37 -10.07 17.98
N VAL A 100 2.82 -9.50 16.87
CA VAL A 100 2.18 -9.69 15.57
C VAL A 100 2.83 -10.85 14.82
N ARG A 101 2.05 -11.88 14.52
CA ARG A 101 2.51 -13.02 13.72
C ARG A 101 2.52 -12.65 12.23
N THR A 102 3.67 -12.84 11.58
CA THR A 102 3.84 -12.68 10.13
C THR A 102 4.56 -13.91 9.56
N LYS A 103 4.40 -14.17 8.27
CA LYS A 103 5.26 -15.11 7.55
C LYS A 103 6.50 -14.37 7.07
N LEU A 104 7.68 -14.93 7.35
CA LEU A 104 8.94 -14.39 6.87
C LEU A 104 9.05 -14.59 5.37
N VAL A 105 9.52 -13.56 4.68
CA VAL A 105 9.90 -13.59 3.26
C VAL A 105 11.22 -12.87 3.07
N TYR A 106 11.91 -13.25 2.02
CA TYR A 106 13.28 -12.82 1.79
C TYR A 106 13.37 -11.81 0.65
N LYS A 107 14.35 -10.94 0.74
CA LYS A 107 14.73 -10.06 -0.37
C LYS A 107 15.59 -10.85 -1.37
N LEU A 108 15.61 -10.42 -2.63
CA LEU A 108 16.31 -11.13 -3.70
C LEU A 108 17.79 -11.42 -3.40
N PHE A 109 18.47 -10.49 -2.73
CA PHE A 109 19.91 -10.66 -2.43
C PHE A 109 20.19 -11.67 -1.29
N GLU A 110 19.18 -12.04 -0.50
CA GLU A 110 19.35 -12.97 0.63
C GLU A 110 19.48 -14.43 0.16
N LYS A 111 19.19 -14.72 -1.12
CA LYS A 111 19.30 -16.05 -1.74
C LYS A 111 18.52 -17.14 -1.00
N GLU A 112 17.44 -16.74 -0.33
CA GLU A 112 16.53 -17.61 0.43
C GLU A 112 15.14 -17.56 -0.21
N SER A 113 14.28 -18.53 0.08
CA SER A 113 12.94 -18.66 -0.49
C SER A 113 11.89 -18.83 0.61
N PRO A 114 10.64 -18.36 0.40
CA PRO A 114 10.18 -17.59 -0.75
C PRO A 114 10.67 -16.14 -0.72
N THR A 115 10.94 -15.56 -1.89
CA THR A 115 11.28 -14.15 -2.01
C THR A 115 10.04 -13.27 -2.08
N VAL A 116 10.23 -11.97 -1.87
CA VAL A 116 9.14 -10.97 -2.02
C VAL A 116 8.60 -10.94 -3.45
N ILE A 117 9.44 -11.20 -4.44
CA ILE A 117 9.05 -11.22 -5.86
C ILE A 117 8.21 -12.46 -6.16
N ASP A 118 8.62 -13.64 -5.68
CA ASP A 118 7.84 -14.87 -5.86
C ASP A 118 6.40 -14.69 -5.38
N LEU A 119 6.20 -14.09 -4.19
CA LEU A 119 4.86 -13.86 -3.65
C LEU A 119 4.01 -12.90 -4.51
N ILE A 120 4.64 -11.92 -5.14
CA ILE A 120 3.96 -10.95 -6.01
C ILE A 120 3.59 -11.61 -7.34
N GLU A 121 4.54 -12.26 -8.00
CA GLU A 121 4.37 -12.91 -9.30
C GLU A 121 3.37 -14.08 -9.24
N GLU A 122 3.43 -14.87 -8.18
CA GLU A 122 2.47 -15.95 -7.92
C GLU A 122 1.12 -15.46 -7.38
N ARG A 123 0.93 -14.13 -7.25
CA ARG A 123 -0.30 -13.50 -6.77
C ARG A 123 -0.74 -14.01 -5.38
N GLN A 124 0.20 -14.38 -4.55
CA GLN A 124 -0.07 -14.83 -3.18
C GLN A 124 -0.42 -13.66 -2.24
N VAL A 125 -0.15 -12.43 -2.66
CA VAL A 125 -0.50 -11.20 -1.92
C VAL A 125 -1.46 -10.34 -2.73
N SER A 126 -2.38 -9.68 -2.05
CA SER A 126 -3.38 -8.78 -2.62
C SER A 126 -3.17 -7.31 -2.25
N LEU A 127 -2.14 -7.03 -1.46
CA LEU A 127 -1.76 -5.70 -1.02
C LEU A 127 -0.26 -5.66 -0.74
N VAL A 128 0.42 -4.62 -1.21
CA VAL A 128 1.82 -4.35 -0.90
C VAL A 128 1.92 -3.01 -0.15
N ILE A 129 2.56 -3.02 1.01
CA ILE A 129 2.90 -1.84 1.78
C ILE A 129 4.43 -1.79 1.85
N ASN A 130 5.01 -0.87 1.09
CA ASN A 130 6.47 -0.68 0.97
C ASN A 130 6.83 0.73 1.44
N LEU A 131 7.17 0.88 2.71
CA LEU A 131 7.50 2.16 3.32
C LEU A 131 9.01 2.29 3.48
N SER A 132 9.57 3.42 3.05
CA SER A 132 11.00 3.75 3.21
C SER A 132 11.17 5.19 3.64
N GLU A 133 12.02 5.43 4.63
CA GLU A 133 12.40 6.78 5.06
C GLU A 133 13.27 7.50 4.02
N ASP A 134 13.97 6.75 3.17
CA ASP A 134 15.00 7.27 2.26
C ASP A 134 14.44 8.12 1.11
N TYR A 135 13.12 8.08 0.86
CA TYR A 135 12.49 8.86 -0.20
C TYR A 135 12.56 10.37 -0.02
N ASN A 136 12.67 10.83 1.23
CA ASN A 136 12.65 12.27 1.52
C ASN A 136 14.04 12.90 1.61
N ASN A 137 15.12 12.10 1.58
CA ASN A 137 16.47 12.59 1.89
C ASN A 137 17.48 12.45 0.75
N ASP A 138 17.14 11.80 -0.37
CA ASP A 138 18.13 11.58 -1.42
C ASP A 138 17.89 12.48 -2.65
N SER A 139 18.54 13.65 -2.63
CA SER A 139 18.69 14.53 -3.78
C SER A 139 19.75 14.03 -4.79
N SER A 140 20.36 12.88 -4.57
CA SER A 140 21.32 12.30 -5.48
C SER A 140 20.64 11.39 -6.51
N PHE A 141 20.59 11.84 -7.75
CA PHE A 141 20.10 11.17 -8.95
C PHE A 141 20.87 9.87 -9.34
N LYS A 142 21.46 9.16 -8.40
CA LYS A 142 21.96 7.80 -8.65
C LYS A 142 20.80 6.83 -8.52
N ARG A 143 20.16 6.48 -9.62
CA ARG A 143 19.25 5.34 -9.75
C ARG A 143 19.96 4.04 -9.37
N VAL A 144 20.17 3.83 -8.09
CA VAL A 144 20.48 2.51 -7.58
C VAL A 144 19.19 1.72 -7.61
N ILE A 145 19.10 0.66 -8.40
CA ILE A 145 17.97 -0.27 -8.40
C ILE A 145 17.96 -0.93 -7.03
N THR A 146 17.21 -0.35 -6.10
CA THR A 146 17.07 -0.85 -4.74
C THR A 146 16.04 -1.99 -4.69
N ASP A 147 16.12 -2.83 -3.66
CA ASP A 147 15.07 -3.84 -3.44
C ASP A 147 13.69 -3.21 -3.30
N GLY A 148 13.59 -2.02 -2.69
CA GLY A 148 12.34 -1.28 -2.60
C GLY A 148 11.75 -0.96 -3.98
N TYR A 149 12.57 -0.48 -4.89
CA TYR A 149 12.17 -0.24 -6.28
C TYR A 149 11.65 -1.53 -6.96
N ARG A 150 12.39 -2.64 -6.83
CA ARG A 150 11.98 -3.92 -7.43
C ARG A 150 10.63 -4.41 -6.90
N ILE A 151 10.40 -4.30 -5.59
CA ILE A 151 9.13 -4.66 -4.96
C ILE A 151 7.99 -3.79 -5.50
N ARG A 152 8.20 -2.47 -5.57
CA ARG A 152 7.20 -1.53 -6.07
C ARG A 152 6.88 -1.77 -7.54
N ARG A 153 7.92 -1.99 -8.35
CA ARG A 153 7.74 -2.26 -9.78
C ARG A 153 6.99 -3.58 -9.99
N ALA A 154 7.39 -4.65 -9.31
CA ALA A 154 6.69 -5.94 -9.39
C ALA A 154 5.21 -5.82 -8.96
N ALA A 155 4.91 -5.06 -7.92
CA ALA A 155 3.52 -4.86 -7.48
C ALA A 155 2.68 -4.20 -8.59
N ILE A 156 3.19 -3.13 -9.21
CA ILE A 156 2.49 -2.42 -10.29
C ILE A 156 2.32 -3.29 -11.55
N ASP A 157 3.38 -4.00 -11.96
CA ASP A 157 3.35 -4.87 -13.14
C ASP A 157 2.35 -6.01 -12.98
N ASN A 158 2.09 -6.45 -11.75
CA ASN A 158 1.10 -7.45 -11.41
C ASN A 158 -0.28 -6.89 -11.02
N ASN A 159 -0.50 -5.57 -11.14
CA ASN A 159 -1.73 -4.88 -10.74
C ASN A 159 -2.11 -5.14 -9.28
N ILE A 160 -1.13 -5.20 -8.38
CA ILE A 160 -1.35 -5.33 -6.95
C ILE A 160 -1.33 -3.94 -6.32
N PRO A 161 -2.36 -3.57 -5.53
CA PRO A 161 -2.40 -2.30 -4.80
C PRO A 161 -1.14 -2.07 -3.98
N LEU A 162 -0.57 -0.87 -4.11
CA LEU A 162 0.70 -0.50 -3.52
C LEU A 162 0.57 0.80 -2.71
N PHE A 163 1.05 0.78 -1.48
CA PHE A 163 1.21 1.97 -0.64
C PHE A 163 2.69 2.20 -0.33
N THR A 164 3.17 3.39 -0.66
CA THR A 164 4.58 3.80 -0.47
C THR A 164 4.73 4.94 0.54
N ASP A 165 3.64 5.63 0.87
CA ASP A 165 3.61 6.71 1.85
C ASP A 165 2.98 6.26 3.17
N LEU A 166 3.61 6.63 4.29
CA LEU A 166 3.20 6.23 5.63
C LEU A 166 1.80 6.74 6.00
N ASN A 167 1.50 8.01 5.68
CA ASN A 167 0.24 8.61 6.11
C ASN A 167 -0.91 8.05 5.28
N SER A 168 -0.72 7.90 3.97
CA SER A 168 -1.69 7.26 3.07
C SER A 168 -1.99 5.82 3.48
N ALA A 169 -0.95 5.04 3.82
CA ALA A 169 -1.11 3.67 4.29
C ALA A 169 -1.86 3.59 5.62
N ARG A 170 -1.55 4.47 6.57
CA ARG A 170 -2.26 4.57 7.87
C ARG A 170 -3.72 4.94 7.67
N PHE A 171 -3.98 5.94 6.84
CA PHE A 171 -5.34 6.40 6.57
C PHE A 171 -6.16 5.30 5.89
N PHE A 172 -5.57 4.57 4.95
CA PHE A 172 -6.18 3.41 4.32
C PHE A 172 -6.60 2.33 5.32
N VAL A 173 -5.69 1.96 6.22
CA VAL A 173 -5.99 0.95 7.24
C VAL A 173 -7.08 1.42 8.20
N ASN A 174 -7.06 2.69 8.60
CA ASN A 174 -8.12 3.27 9.44
C ASN A 174 -9.48 3.26 8.74
N ALA A 175 -9.49 3.59 7.46
CA ALA A 175 -10.71 3.57 6.66
C ALA A 175 -11.28 2.14 6.52
N LEU A 176 -10.41 1.13 6.28
CA LEU A 176 -10.82 -0.29 6.25
C LEU A 176 -11.34 -0.81 7.59
N ASP A 177 -10.82 -0.29 8.71
CA ASP A 177 -11.26 -0.68 10.05
C ASP A 177 -12.67 -0.11 10.34
N ARG A 178 -12.94 1.10 9.82
CA ARG A 178 -14.20 1.81 10.04
C ARG A 178 -15.33 1.37 9.12
N TYR A 179 -15.03 1.09 7.86
CA TYR A 179 -16.01 0.76 6.83
C TYR A 179 -15.73 -0.57 6.15
N LYS A 180 -16.77 -1.38 5.98
CA LYS A 180 -16.73 -2.55 5.09
C LYS A 180 -17.23 -2.13 3.70
N PHE A 181 -16.78 -2.78 2.66
CA PHE A 181 -17.21 -2.49 1.28
C PHE A 181 -18.73 -2.41 1.13
N LYS A 182 -19.46 -3.30 1.79
CA LYS A 182 -20.94 -3.35 1.76
C LYS A 182 -21.62 -2.15 2.44
N ASP A 183 -20.89 -1.42 3.29
CA ASP A 183 -21.41 -0.28 4.03
C ASP A 183 -21.26 1.03 3.24
N LEU A 184 -20.48 1.00 2.14
CA LEU A 184 -20.28 2.13 1.24
C LEU A 184 -21.51 2.33 0.37
N LYS A 185 -22.25 3.42 0.60
CA LYS A 185 -23.47 3.74 -0.15
C LYS A 185 -23.14 4.54 -1.40
N ILE A 186 -23.76 4.17 -2.52
CA ILE A 186 -23.81 5.02 -3.71
C ILE A 186 -24.97 5.97 -3.51
N LYS A 187 -24.70 7.27 -3.63
CA LYS A 187 -25.68 8.36 -3.51
C LYS A 187 -25.62 9.22 -4.76
N SER A 188 -26.76 9.76 -5.17
CA SER A 188 -26.81 10.83 -6.15
C SER A 188 -26.25 12.14 -5.55
N TRP A 189 -25.96 13.10 -6.42
CA TRP A 189 -25.47 14.41 -5.97
C TRP A 189 -26.46 15.09 -5.01
N ASP A 190 -27.74 15.03 -5.33
CA ASP A 190 -28.81 15.67 -4.55
C ASP A 190 -28.94 15.10 -3.13
N GLU A 191 -28.51 13.87 -2.90
CA GLU A 191 -28.51 13.24 -1.57
C GLU A 191 -27.35 13.70 -0.67
N TYR A 192 -26.44 14.51 -1.20
CA TYR A 192 -25.36 15.14 -0.43
C TYR A 192 -25.62 16.62 -0.12
N LEU A 193 -26.62 17.22 -0.75
CA LEU A 193 -27.05 18.61 -0.53
C LEU A 193 -28.14 18.67 0.53
#